data_b870daa74fa07df8bfda064173aea239
#
_entry.id   b870daa74fa07df8bfda064173aea239
#
_cell.length_a   1.000
_cell.length_b   1.000
_cell.length_c   1.000
_cell.angle_alpha   90.00
_cell.angle_beta   90.00
_cell.angle_gamma   90.00
#
_symmetry.space_group_name_H-M   'P 1'
#
loop_
_entity.id
_entity.type
_entity.pdbx_description
1 polymer ?
#
loop_
_entity_poly.entity_id
_entity_poly.type
_entity_poly.pdbx_seq_one_letter_code
_entity_poly.pdbx_strand_id
1 'polypeptide(L)'
;MKQEDLWEKESMGYPYNGGPNMVKVFKGAVKNELEETVVQQEMASYLQLDNINFLIGAGCSSHIVDGTELGIPGMRKLYDDFFKENADFSAAGLKLKDRFDSNLEKMLEALGAIQVANEIVAIDKDIDEKIDTVRKFIRSKIIEGLHGKEVLS
;
A
#
# COMPACT_ATOMS: atom_id res chain seq x y z
N MET A 1 35.61 0.41 1.93
CA MET A 1 34.51 -0.55 1.92
C MET A 1 33.24 0.29 2.09
N LYS A 2 32.45 0.45 1.03
CA LYS A 2 31.28 1.33 1.03
C LYS A 2 30.12 0.63 1.72
N GLN A 3 29.33 1.39 2.47
CA GLN A 3 28.19 0.92 3.28
C GLN A 3 27.07 0.30 2.39
N GLU A 4 27.13 0.51 1.07
CA GLU A 4 26.19 -0.04 0.07
C GLU A 4 26.35 -1.55 -0.17
N ASP A 5 27.55 -2.12 0.07
CA ASP A 5 27.81 -3.55 -0.17
C ASP A 5 27.21 -4.49 0.90
N LEU A 6 26.69 -3.94 2.01
CA LEU A 6 26.14 -4.74 3.13
C LEU A 6 24.69 -5.17 2.91
N TRP A 7 23.92 -4.42 2.11
CA TRP A 7 22.49 -4.69 1.90
C TRP A 7 22.22 -5.75 0.82
N GLU A 8 23.09 -5.85 -0.19
CA GLU A 8 22.95 -6.85 -1.26
C GLU A 8 23.21 -8.30 -0.80
N LYS A 9 23.96 -8.49 0.29
CA LYS A 9 24.25 -9.85 0.82
C LYS A 9 23.13 -10.42 1.71
N GLU A 10 22.23 -9.60 2.23
CA GLU A 10 21.14 -10.08 3.09
C GLU A 10 19.87 -10.51 2.31
N SER A 11 19.78 -10.23 1.01
CA SER A 11 18.64 -10.59 0.17
C SER A 11 18.80 -11.86 -0.65
N MET A 12 20.00 -12.45 -0.69
CA MET A 12 20.17 -13.76 -1.31
C MET A 12 19.72 -14.86 -0.34
N GLY A 13 18.61 -15.51 -0.66
CA GLY A 13 18.12 -16.68 0.04
C GLY A 13 19.22 -17.75 0.10
N TYR A 14 19.83 -17.89 1.28
CA TYR A 14 20.76 -18.97 1.53
C TYR A 14 20.03 -20.30 1.50
N PRO A 15 20.61 -21.35 0.89
CA PRO A 15 20.06 -22.68 1.02
C PRO A 15 19.99 -23.03 2.52
N TYR A 16 18.84 -23.47 2.97
CA TYR A 16 18.51 -23.88 4.33
C TYR A 16 19.51 -24.93 4.83
N ASN A 17 20.51 -24.51 5.57
CA ASN A 17 21.45 -25.35 6.31
C ASN A 17 20.91 -25.58 7.72
N GLY A 18 19.87 -26.38 7.93
CA GLY A 18 19.44 -27.04 9.17
C GLY A 18 19.67 -26.41 10.56
N GLY A 19 20.09 -25.14 10.62
CA GLY A 19 20.26 -24.38 11.86
C GLY A 19 18.97 -23.62 12.21
N PRO A 20 18.81 -23.20 13.48
CA PRO A 20 17.65 -22.46 13.92
C PRO A 20 17.53 -21.15 13.13
N ASN A 21 16.36 -20.87 12.58
CA ASN A 21 16.05 -19.60 11.95
C ASN A 21 16.10 -18.48 13.00
N MET A 22 17.04 -17.55 12.85
CA MET A 22 17.18 -16.43 13.75
C MET A 22 16.37 -15.23 13.23
N VAL A 23 15.50 -14.70 14.07
CA VAL A 23 14.65 -13.54 13.78
C VAL A 23 15.13 -12.33 14.56
N LYS A 24 15.26 -11.19 13.89
CA LYS A 24 15.56 -9.90 14.51
C LYS A 24 14.30 -9.33 15.14
N VAL A 25 14.25 -9.22 16.45
CA VAL A 25 13.12 -8.68 17.21
C VAL A 25 13.51 -7.38 17.88
N PHE A 26 12.68 -6.35 17.70
CA PHE A 26 12.84 -5.05 18.34
C PHE A 26 11.79 -4.90 19.44
N LYS A 27 12.25 -4.73 20.69
CA LYS A 27 11.41 -4.36 21.83
C LYS A 27 11.76 -2.93 22.24
N GLY A 28 11.02 -1.96 21.72
CA GLY A 28 11.40 -0.54 21.85
C GLY A 28 12.72 -0.26 21.12
N ALA A 29 13.71 0.27 21.83
CA ALA A 29 15.06 0.56 21.29
C ALA A 29 16.02 -0.63 21.33
N VAL A 30 15.64 -1.75 21.94
CA VAL A 30 16.50 -2.92 22.11
C VAL A 30 16.28 -3.89 20.94
N LYS A 31 17.38 -4.20 20.24
CA LYS A 31 17.44 -5.23 19.21
C LYS A 31 17.88 -6.55 19.82
N ASN A 32 17.11 -7.60 19.61
CA ASN A 32 17.44 -8.97 19.98
C ASN A 32 17.44 -9.87 18.75
N GLU A 33 18.25 -10.92 18.75
CA GLU A 33 18.17 -12.02 17.81
C GLU A 33 17.65 -13.25 18.55
N LEU A 34 16.49 -13.74 18.16
CA LEU A 34 15.80 -14.85 18.79
C LEU A 34 15.52 -15.95 17.76
N GLU A 35 15.49 -17.19 18.20
CA GLU A 35 15.00 -18.27 17.35
C GLU A 35 13.52 -18.05 16.98
N GLU A 36 13.13 -18.43 15.78
CA GLU A 36 11.77 -18.27 15.27
C GLU A 36 10.74 -18.93 16.22
N THR A 37 11.05 -20.10 16.77
CA THR A 37 10.22 -20.80 17.74
C THR A 37 9.96 -19.99 19.01
N VAL A 38 10.97 -19.27 19.51
CA VAL A 38 10.86 -18.37 20.68
C VAL A 38 9.97 -17.19 20.35
N VAL A 39 10.14 -16.59 19.16
CA VAL A 39 9.28 -15.50 18.69
C VAL A 39 7.83 -15.92 18.58
N GLN A 40 7.57 -17.11 18.02
CA GLN A 40 6.22 -17.67 17.91
C GLN A 40 5.58 -17.90 19.30
N GLN A 41 6.33 -18.42 20.28
CA GLN A 41 5.85 -18.63 21.65
C GLN A 41 5.54 -17.30 22.34
N GLU A 42 6.41 -16.29 22.20
CA GLU A 42 6.16 -14.96 22.74
C GLU A 42 4.90 -14.33 22.09
N MET A 43 4.77 -14.41 20.77
CA MET A 43 3.58 -13.90 20.08
C MET A 43 2.31 -14.62 20.53
N ALA A 44 2.35 -15.94 20.67
CA ALA A 44 1.22 -16.72 21.17
C ALA A 44 0.80 -16.27 22.58
N SER A 45 1.77 -15.94 23.44
CA SER A 45 1.47 -15.43 24.79
C SER A 45 0.80 -14.06 24.77
N TYR A 46 1.22 -13.17 23.85
CA TYR A 46 0.55 -11.86 23.68
C TYR A 46 -0.86 -12.00 23.13
N LEU A 47 -1.12 -12.96 22.22
CA LEU A 47 -2.44 -13.21 21.65
C LEU A 47 -3.46 -13.76 22.67
N GLN A 48 -3.00 -14.24 23.84
CA GLN A 48 -3.85 -14.67 24.95
C GLN A 48 -4.32 -13.53 25.87
N LEU A 49 -3.82 -12.29 25.64
CA LEU A 49 -4.24 -11.14 26.41
C LEU A 49 -5.62 -10.66 25.95
N ASP A 50 -6.50 -10.31 26.90
CA ASP A 50 -7.88 -9.88 26.62
C ASP A 50 -8.00 -8.54 25.86
N ASN A 51 -6.93 -7.74 25.84
CA ASN A 51 -6.92 -6.40 25.23
C ASN A 51 -5.70 -6.23 24.31
N ILE A 52 -5.76 -6.79 23.11
CA ILE A 52 -4.75 -6.59 22.07
C ILE A 52 -5.26 -5.58 21.04
N ASN A 53 -4.46 -4.54 20.80
CA ASN A 53 -4.72 -3.59 19.73
C ASN A 53 -3.65 -3.75 18.64
N PHE A 54 -4.10 -3.98 17.40
CA PHE A 54 -3.23 -4.03 16.24
C PHE A 54 -3.28 -2.71 15.48
N LEU A 55 -2.13 -2.07 15.28
CA LEU A 55 -1.99 -0.96 14.35
C LEU A 55 -1.37 -1.50 13.05
N ILE A 56 -2.18 -1.58 12.00
CA ILE A 56 -1.77 -2.08 10.70
C ILE A 56 -1.69 -0.90 9.74
N GLY A 57 -0.50 -0.60 9.26
CA GLY A 57 -0.28 0.44 8.25
C GLY A 57 -0.42 -0.08 6.81
N ALA A 58 -0.55 0.82 5.85
CA ALA A 58 -0.65 0.50 4.42
C ALA A 58 0.51 -0.35 3.88
N GLY A 59 1.70 -0.24 4.48
CA GLY A 59 2.86 -1.05 4.11
C GLY A 59 2.72 -2.55 4.36
N CYS A 60 1.70 -2.98 5.12
CA CYS A 60 1.41 -4.41 5.32
C CYS A 60 0.77 -5.09 4.11
N SER A 61 0.29 -4.31 3.14
CA SER A 61 -0.43 -4.80 1.96
C SER A 61 0.45 -4.91 0.72
N SER A 62 1.71 -4.51 0.79
CA SER A 62 2.67 -4.63 -0.31
C SER A 62 4.02 -5.17 0.18
N HIS A 63 4.75 -5.79 -0.73
CA HIS A 63 6.12 -6.27 -0.50
C HIS A 63 6.93 -6.18 -1.79
N ILE A 64 8.25 -6.20 -1.67
CA ILE A 64 9.15 -6.10 -2.83
C ILE A 64 9.76 -7.47 -3.10
N VAL A 65 9.62 -7.95 -4.34
CA VAL A 65 10.27 -9.16 -4.85
C VAL A 65 11.05 -8.76 -6.10
N ASP A 66 12.36 -9.04 -6.11
CA ASP A 66 13.25 -8.73 -7.23
C ASP A 66 13.13 -7.28 -7.73
N GLY A 67 13.04 -6.32 -6.79
CA GLY A 67 12.89 -4.90 -7.09
C GLY A 67 11.49 -4.48 -7.61
N THR A 68 10.54 -5.41 -7.66
CA THR A 68 9.15 -5.14 -8.06
C THR A 68 8.24 -5.10 -6.85
N GLU A 69 7.46 -4.03 -6.70
CA GLU A 69 6.42 -3.94 -5.66
C GLU A 69 5.22 -4.82 -6.07
N LEU A 70 4.90 -5.79 -5.21
CA LEU A 70 3.76 -6.70 -5.33
C LEU A 70 2.76 -6.39 -4.21
N GLY A 71 1.48 -6.73 -4.45
CA GLY A 71 0.40 -6.47 -3.50
C GLY A 71 -0.36 -5.19 -3.83
N ILE A 72 -1.06 -4.62 -2.85
CA ILE A 72 -1.85 -3.40 -3.03
C ILE A 72 -0.88 -2.21 -3.09
N PRO A 73 -0.85 -1.45 -4.20
CA PRO A 73 0.09 -0.36 -4.37
C PRO A 73 -0.20 0.79 -3.39
N GLY A 74 0.87 1.47 -2.95
CA GLY A 74 0.76 2.66 -2.12
C GLY A 74 0.10 3.83 -2.85
N MET A 75 -0.36 4.85 -2.09
CA MET A 75 -1.18 5.98 -2.59
C MET A 75 -0.53 6.72 -3.76
N ARG A 76 0.77 7.01 -3.70
CA ARG A 76 1.50 7.69 -4.78
C ARG A 76 1.45 6.88 -6.07
N LYS A 77 1.74 5.57 -5.97
CA LYS A 77 1.73 4.69 -7.12
C LYS A 77 0.32 4.57 -7.74
N LEU A 78 -0.71 4.45 -6.89
CA LEU A 78 -2.11 4.48 -7.34
C LEU A 78 -2.44 5.76 -8.11
N TYR A 79 -1.99 6.91 -7.61
CA TYR A 79 -2.20 8.20 -8.27
C TYR A 79 -1.51 8.27 -9.63
N ASP A 80 -0.23 7.89 -9.68
CA ASP A 80 0.57 7.92 -10.91
C ASP A 80 0.00 6.95 -11.96
N ASP A 81 -0.39 5.74 -11.54
CA ASP A 81 -0.98 4.74 -12.43
C ASP A 81 -2.37 5.18 -12.93
N PHE A 82 -3.19 5.83 -12.09
CA PHE A 82 -4.47 6.40 -12.50
C PHE A 82 -4.29 7.43 -13.63
N PHE A 83 -3.34 8.35 -13.49
CA PHE A 83 -3.10 9.38 -14.51
C PHE A 83 -2.31 8.90 -15.73
N LYS A 84 -1.71 7.71 -15.70
CA LYS A 84 -1.22 7.04 -16.92
C LYS A 84 -2.37 6.58 -17.79
N GLU A 85 -3.43 6.06 -17.19
CA GLU A 85 -4.60 5.55 -17.89
C GLU A 85 -5.59 6.69 -18.22
N ASN A 86 -5.60 7.78 -17.45
CA ASN A 86 -6.56 8.89 -17.51
C ASN A 86 -5.84 10.25 -17.55
N ALA A 87 -4.96 10.47 -18.53
CA ALA A 87 -4.09 11.66 -18.60
C ALA A 87 -4.86 13.00 -18.64
N ASP A 88 -6.03 13.03 -19.28
CA ASP A 88 -6.88 14.22 -19.44
C ASP A 88 -8.01 14.32 -18.42
N PHE A 89 -7.93 13.50 -17.34
CA PHE A 89 -8.98 13.51 -16.32
C PHE A 89 -9.13 14.91 -15.70
N SER A 90 -10.35 15.42 -15.74
CA SER A 90 -10.69 16.78 -15.34
C SER A 90 -12.05 16.83 -14.66
N ALA A 91 -12.27 17.80 -13.77
CA ALA A 91 -13.57 18.10 -13.20
C ALA A 91 -13.74 19.61 -13.02
N ALA A 92 -14.96 20.10 -13.13
CA ALA A 92 -15.27 21.54 -13.07
C ALA A 92 -14.39 22.39 -14.02
N GLY A 93 -14.04 21.84 -15.19
CA GLY A 93 -13.17 22.50 -16.18
C GLY A 93 -11.68 22.56 -15.82
N LEU A 94 -11.25 21.90 -14.75
CA LEU A 94 -9.87 21.89 -14.27
C LEU A 94 -9.20 20.54 -14.48
N LYS A 95 -7.96 20.55 -15.01
CA LYS A 95 -7.09 19.36 -15.00
C LYS A 95 -6.64 19.05 -13.57
N LEU A 96 -6.72 17.77 -13.16
CA LEU A 96 -6.52 17.39 -11.76
C LEU A 96 -5.14 16.79 -11.47
N LYS A 97 -4.39 16.37 -12.52
CA LYS A 97 -3.14 15.61 -12.40
C LYS A 97 -2.11 16.17 -11.42
N ASP A 98 -1.95 17.48 -11.33
CA ASP A 98 -0.85 18.08 -10.55
C ASP A 98 -1.37 18.87 -9.33
N ARG A 99 -2.59 18.54 -8.84
CA ARG A 99 -3.26 19.36 -7.83
C ARG A 99 -3.35 18.73 -6.43
N PHE A 100 -3.05 17.44 -6.28
CA PHE A 100 -3.37 16.70 -5.05
C PHE A 100 -2.16 15.98 -4.43
N ASP A 101 -0.94 16.47 -4.66
CA ASP A 101 0.30 15.90 -4.08
C ASP A 101 0.42 14.39 -4.26
N SER A 102 0.02 13.86 -5.41
CA SER A 102 -0.03 12.42 -5.70
C SER A 102 -0.92 11.64 -4.71
N ASN A 103 -2.06 12.21 -4.33
CA ASN A 103 -2.99 11.62 -3.37
C ASN A 103 -4.42 11.53 -3.94
N LEU A 104 -4.87 10.28 -4.24
CA LEU A 104 -6.21 10.00 -4.76
C LEU A 104 -7.32 10.25 -3.74
N GLU A 105 -7.06 10.13 -2.43
CA GLU A 105 -8.06 10.41 -1.39
C GLU A 105 -8.40 11.90 -1.39
N LYS A 106 -7.39 12.78 -1.41
CA LYS A 106 -7.61 14.22 -1.52
C LYS A 106 -8.37 14.59 -2.80
N MET A 107 -8.07 13.90 -3.91
CA MET A 107 -8.81 14.10 -5.15
C MET A 107 -10.27 13.67 -5.03
N LEU A 108 -10.55 12.52 -4.42
CA LEU A 108 -11.93 12.05 -4.18
C LEU A 108 -12.70 12.98 -3.24
N GLU A 109 -12.06 13.51 -2.20
CA GLU A 109 -12.67 14.52 -1.33
C GLU A 109 -13.08 15.78 -2.11
N ALA A 110 -12.21 16.27 -2.99
CA ALA A 110 -12.51 17.42 -3.84
C ALA A 110 -13.64 17.13 -4.83
N LEU A 111 -13.67 15.94 -5.45
CA LEU A 111 -14.76 15.52 -6.33
C LEU A 111 -16.09 15.39 -5.56
N GLY A 112 -16.06 14.87 -4.34
CA GLY A 112 -17.23 14.81 -3.45
C GLY A 112 -17.76 16.21 -3.08
N ALA A 113 -16.87 17.17 -2.86
CA ALA A 113 -17.29 18.56 -2.62
C ALA A 113 -17.98 19.18 -3.84
N ILE A 114 -17.50 18.89 -5.06
CA ILE A 114 -18.18 19.31 -6.30
C ILE A 114 -19.54 18.63 -6.45
N GLN A 115 -19.64 17.33 -6.12
CA GLN A 115 -20.89 16.58 -6.13
C GLN A 115 -21.94 17.23 -5.25
N VAL A 116 -21.59 17.56 -4.00
CA VAL A 116 -22.48 18.26 -3.07
C VAL A 116 -22.86 19.64 -3.59
N ALA A 117 -21.91 20.39 -4.14
CA ALA A 117 -22.19 21.71 -4.71
C ALA A 117 -23.11 21.65 -5.94
N ASN A 118 -23.08 20.57 -6.71
CA ASN A 118 -23.98 20.35 -7.85
C ASN A 118 -25.47 20.25 -7.45
N GLU A 119 -25.78 19.95 -6.19
CA GLU A 119 -27.18 19.99 -5.69
C GLU A 119 -27.75 21.41 -5.70
N ILE A 120 -26.87 22.42 -5.66
CA ILE A 120 -27.27 23.84 -5.60
C ILE A 120 -27.01 24.55 -6.93
N VAL A 121 -25.83 24.29 -7.53
CA VAL A 121 -25.37 24.94 -8.77
C VAL A 121 -24.73 23.90 -9.66
N ALA A 122 -25.20 23.77 -10.89
CA ALA A 122 -24.65 22.83 -11.87
C ALA A 122 -23.21 23.22 -12.26
N ILE A 123 -22.22 22.66 -11.55
CA ILE A 123 -20.78 22.90 -11.75
C ILE A 123 -20.21 21.88 -12.75
N ASP A 124 -20.53 20.62 -12.57
CA ASP A 124 -20.01 19.49 -13.38
C ASP A 124 -21.06 18.40 -13.45
N LYS A 125 -21.80 18.34 -14.57
CA LYS A 125 -22.91 17.38 -14.75
C LYS A 125 -22.48 15.93 -14.74
N ASP A 126 -21.20 15.64 -15.02
CA ASP A 126 -20.66 14.28 -15.14
C ASP A 126 -19.87 13.88 -13.88
N ILE A 127 -20.03 14.60 -12.76
CA ILE A 127 -19.25 14.40 -11.55
C ILE A 127 -19.40 13.00 -10.95
N ASP A 128 -20.61 12.43 -11.00
CA ASP A 128 -20.88 11.10 -10.48
C ASP A 128 -20.12 10.02 -11.26
N GLU A 129 -20.09 10.13 -12.59
CA GLU A 129 -19.34 9.23 -13.45
C GLU A 129 -17.83 9.35 -13.20
N LYS A 130 -17.34 10.56 -12.96
CA LYS A 130 -15.94 10.81 -12.62
C LYS A 130 -15.54 10.18 -11.29
N ILE A 131 -16.37 10.33 -10.25
CA ILE A 131 -16.17 9.68 -8.95
C ILE A 131 -16.16 8.17 -9.12
N ASP A 132 -17.11 7.62 -9.86
CA ASP A 132 -17.19 6.18 -10.12
C ASP A 132 -15.98 5.66 -10.90
N THR A 133 -15.44 6.43 -11.82
CA THR A 133 -14.22 6.08 -12.57
C THR A 133 -13.03 5.90 -11.62
N VAL A 134 -12.82 6.85 -10.70
CA VAL A 134 -11.74 6.76 -9.70
C VAL A 134 -11.96 5.57 -8.77
N ARG A 135 -13.18 5.37 -8.27
CA ARG A 135 -13.52 4.25 -7.38
C ARG A 135 -13.31 2.88 -8.04
N LYS A 136 -13.73 2.74 -9.28
CA LYS A 136 -13.55 1.51 -10.08
C LYS A 136 -12.06 1.22 -10.29
N PHE A 137 -11.27 2.24 -10.62
CA PHE A 137 -9.81 2.10 -10.74
C PHE A 137 -9.17 1.61 -9.44
N ILE A 138 -9.45 2.27 -8.30
CA ILE A 138 -8.90 1.87 -6.99
C ILE A 138 -9.30 0.42 -6.68
N ARG A 139 -10.58 0.06 -6.89
CA ARG A 139 -11.08 -1.29 -6.65
C ARG A 139 -10.34 -2.33 -7.51
N SER A 140 -10.11 -2.05 -8.79
CA SER A 140 -9.37 -2.97 -9.67
C SER A 140 -7.95 -3.19 -9.18
N LYS A 141 -7.23 -2.14 -8.77
CA LYS A 141 -5.87 -2.24 -8.26
C LYS A 141 -5.78 -2.99 -6.92
N ILE A 142 -6.77 -2.84 -6.05
CA ILE A 142 -6.88 -3.64 -4.82
C ILE A 142 -7.06 -5.12 -5.15
N ILE A 143 -7.99 -5.45 -6.06
CA ILE A 143 -8.26 -6.84 -6.46
C ILE A 143 -7.02 -7.44 -7.14
N GLU A 144 -6.40 -6.73 -8.07
CA GLU A 144 -5.14 -7.16 -8.70
C GLU A 144 -4.04 -7.42 -7.67
N GLY A 145 -3.89 -6.54 -6.67
CA GLY A 145 -2.91 -6.68 -5.61
C GLY A 145 -3.18 -7.87 -4.68
N LEU A 146 -4.44 -8.19 -4.40
CA LEU A 146 -4.82 -9.33 -3.57
C LEU A 146 -4.58 -10.67 -4.25
N HIS A 147 -4.77 -10.75 -5.57
CA HIS A 147 -4.62 -12.01 -6.30
C HIS A 147 -3.18 -12.32 -6.70
N GLY A 148 -2.27 -11.34 -6.65
CA GLY A 148 -0.87 -11.51 -7.09
C GLY A 148 -0.75 -12.04 -8.52
N LYS A 149 0.31 -11.71 -9.23
CA LYS A 149 0.51 -12.23 -10.59
C LYS A 149 0.80 -13.74 -10.64
N GLU A 150 1.16 -14.35 -9.53
CA GLU A 150 1.50 -15.79 -9.44
C GLU A 150 0.29 -16.72 -9.34
N VAL A 151 -0.90 -16.21 -9.04
CA VAL A 151 -2.13 -17.04 -8.94
C VAL A 151 -2.77 -17.27 -10.31
N LEU A 152 -2.31 -16.61 -11.36
CA LEU A 152 -2.86 -16.67 -12.72
C LEU A 152 -1.93 -17.33 -13.74
N SER A 153 -0.84 -18.00 -13.30
CA SER A 153 0.02 -18.79 -14.19
C SER A 153 -0.27 -20.28 -14.12
#